data_9944a3ba65e7ae2e236ef14b973637eb
#
_entry.id   9944a3ba65e7ae2e236ef14b973637eb
#
_cell.length_a   1.000
_cell.length_b   1.000
_cell.length_c   1.000
_cell.angle_alpha   90.00
_cell.angle_beta   90.00
_cell.angle_gamma   90.00
#
_symmetry.space_group_name_H-M   'P 1'
#
loop_
_entity.id
_entity.type
_entity.pdbx_description
1 polymer ?
#
loop_
_entity_poly.entity_id
_entity_poly.type
_entity_poly.pdbx_seq_one_letter_code
_entity_poly.pdbx_strand_id
1 'polypeptide(L)'
;MITVIGEALIDLVSVRGGDPVAHPGGSPANVAVGLGRLGAPVHLITRYGPDPHGELLAAHLAASAVEVAPQSRSAGRTSVARADLDSAGAATYTFDIDWELPESVGVPTGSRCVHTGSIAATLAPGADPVRRLLAAEHAKGEAVVSYDPNCRPSLMGAPGPARERIESLVALSDVVKVSDEDLAWLHPTRDFADVADAWLALGPGLVVVTRGAEGSYGVCAAGRAAAPARAVPVVDTVGAGDAYTAGLLDALRRRDLLHPAGIRGLDPATLGTLLADASVVAALTCSRAGANPPTAAELRAYRRAHGLAGGTE
;
A
#
# COMPACT_ATOMS: atom_id res chain seq x y z
N MET A 1 -0.24 -13.53 10.38
CA MET A 1 0.77 -12.51 10.06
C MET A 1 0.54 -12.00 8.65
N ILE A 2 0.83 -10.73 8.38
CA ILE A 2 0.83 -10.14 7.03
C ILE A 2 2.27 -9.90 6.64
N THR A 3 2.71 -10.41 5.50
CA THR A 3 4.04 -10.14 4.94
C THR A 3 3.90 -9.04 3.89
N VAL A 4 4.68 -7.97 4.04
CA VAL A 4 4.77 -6.88 3.07
C VAL A 4 6.14 -6.99 2.37
N ILE A 5 6.15 -6.88 1.05
CA ILE A 5 7.37 -6.95 0.23
C ILE A 5 7.46 -5.67 -0.58
N GLY A 6 8.53 -4.90 -0.40
CA GLY A 6 8.73 -3.74 -1.24
C GLY A 6 9.69 -2.70 -0.69
N GLU A 7 9.81 -1.59 -1.40
CA GLU A 7 10.75 -0.54 -1.10
C GLU A 7 10.46 0.15 0.23
N ALA A 8 11.54 0.44 0.94
CA ALA A 8 11.62 1.45 1.98
C ALA A 8 12.68 2.48 1.55
N LEU A 9 12.38 3.74 1.70
CA LEU A 9 13.25 4.82 1.26
C LEU A 9 13.13 6.04 2.17
N ILE A 10 13.99 7.02 1.97
CA ILE A 10 13.88 8.32 2.60
C ILE A 10 13.38 9.34 1.59
N ASP A 11 12.29 10.02 1.93
CA ASP A 11 11.83 11.21 1.24
C ASP A 11 12.59 12.41 1.80
N LEU A 12 13.45 13.03 0.97
CA LEU A 12 14.15 14.26 1.29
C LEU A 12 13.36 15.43 0.70
N VAL A 13 12.76 16.22 1.56
CA VAL A 13 11.94 17.38 1.15
C VAL A 13 12.70 18.67 1.42
N SER A 14 13.00 19.42 0.35
CA SER A 14 13.58 20.77 0.43
C SER A 14 12.52 21.81 0.07
N VAL A 15 12.42 22.87 0.86
CA VAL A 15 11.52 23.99 0.57
C VAL A 15 12.37 25.21 0.19
N ARG A 16 12.19 25.71 -1.02
CA ARG A 16 12.88 26.92 -1.54
C ARG A 16 14.40 26.86 -1.43
N GLY A 17 14.98 25.68 -1.68
CA GLY A 17 16.43 25.48 -1.61
C GLY A 17 17.03 25.50 -0.20
N GLY A 18 16.19 25.35 0.84
CA GLY A 18 16.64 25.15 2.21
C GLY A 18 17.22 23.75 2.45
N ASP A 19 17.72 23.50 3.66
CA ASP A 19 18.22 22.19 4.05
C ASP A 19 17.12 21.13 3.92
N PRO A 20 17.40 19.97 3.30
CA PRO A 20 16.43 18.92 3.14
C PRO A 20 16.08 18.26 4.49
N VAL A 21 14.80 18.02 4.71
CA VAL A 21 14.29 17.25 5.84
C VAL A 21 14.04 15.82 5.39
N ALA A 22 14.59 14.85 6.15
CA ALA A 22 14.47 13.44 5.85
C ALA A 22 13.24 12.82 6.53
N HIS A 23 12.38 12.19 5.72
CA HIS A 23 11.20 11.49 6.20
C HIS A 23 11.25 10.02 5.74
N PRO A 24 11.06 9.04 6.65
CA PRO A 24 10.84 7.65 6.23
C PRO A 24 9.63 7.52 5.30
N GLY A 25 9.80 6.77 4.21
CA GLY A 25 8.81 6.62 3.16
C GLY A 25 8.95 5.28 2.43
N GLY A 26 8.34 5.20 1.26
CA GLY A 26 8.16 3.98 0.48
C GLY A 26 6.78 3.38 0.71
N SER A 27 6.01 3.20 -0.37
CA SER A 27 4.60 2.78 -0.24
C SER A 27 4.44 1.46 0.52
N PRO A 28 5.17 0.37 0.21
CA PRO A 28 5.06 -0.86 0.99
C PRO A 28 5.49 -0.68 2.46
N ALA A 29 6.52 0.11 2.74
CA ALA A 29 6.94 0.40 4.10
C ALA A 29 5.85 1.18 4.86
N ASN A 30 5.19 2.14 4.23
CA ASN A 30 4.07 2.88 4.81
C ASN A 30 2.87 1.95 5.12
N VAL A 31 2.56 0.99 4.22
CA VAL A 31 1.53 -0.04 4.48
C VAL A 31 1.92 -0.89 5.69
N ALA A 32 3.18 -1.32 5.79
CA ALA A 32 3.66 -2.10 6.94
C ALA A 32 3.56 -1.30 8.25
N VAL A 33 3.95 -0.02 8.23
CA VAL A 33 3.79 0.90 9.37
C VAL A 33 2.32 1.04 9.78
N GLY A 34 1.42 1.23 8.81
CA GLY A 34 -0.01 1.30 9.05
C GLY A 34 -0.56 0.05 9.73
N LEU A 35 -0.21 -1.13 9.21
CA LEU A 35 -0.60 -2.42 9.76
C LEU A 35 -0.08 -2.63 11.18
N GLY A 36 1.21 -2.36 11.42
CA GLY A 36 1.82 -2.50 12.74
C GLY A 36 1.18 -1.58 13.78
N ARG A 37 0.91 -0.32 13.43
CA ARG A 37 0.20 0.64 14.31
C ARG A 37 -1.25 0.24 14.59
N LEU A 38 -1.90 -0.45 13.66
CA LEU A 38 -3.24 -1.02 13.86
C LEU A 38 -3.22 -2.33 14.67
N GLY A 39 -2.03 -2.82 15.05
CA GLY A 39 -1.86 -4.01 15.87
C GLY A 39 -1.91 -5.32 15.08
N ALA A 40 -1.75 -5.27 13.76
CA ALA A 40 -1.58 -6.48 12.96
C ALA A 40 -0.15 -7.01 13.10
N PRO A 41 0.07 -8.33 13.29
CA PRO A 41 1.39 -8.91 13.14
C PRO A 41 1.89 -8.74 11.71
N VAL A 42 2.94 -7.95 11.50
CA VAL A 42 3.47 -7.60 10.19
C VAL A 42 4.95 -7.89 10.08
N HIS A 43 5.34 -8.48 8.95
CA HIS A 43 6.72 -8.77 8.58
C HIS A 43 7.04 -8.04 7.27
N LEU A 44 8.10 -7.23 7.26
CA LEU A 44 8.52 -6.45 6.10
C LEU A 44 9.78 -7.03 5.48
N ILE A 45 9.70 -7.39 4.22
CA ILE A 45 10.84 -7.73 3.35
C ILE A 45 11.14 -6.50 2.49
N THR A 46 12.27 -5.86 2.75
CA THR A 46 12.66 -4.61 2.08
C THR A 46 14.16 -4.57 1.83
N ARG A 47 14.69 -3.39 1.46
CA ARG A 47 16.13 -3.14 1.32
C ARG A 47 16.48 -1.76 1.84
N TYR A 48 17.49 -1.67 2.70
CA TYR A 48 18.12 -0.41 3.15
C TYR A 48 19.57 -0.66 3.56
N GLY A 49 20.38 0.42 3.55
CA GLY A 49 21.81 0.37 3.84
C GLY A 49 22.17 0.61 5.32
N PRO A 50 23.44 0.40 5.69
CA PRO A 50 23.98 0.70 7.01
C PRO A 50 24.44 2.16 7.11
N ASP A 51 23.61 3.09 6.67
CA ASP A 51 23.85 4.53 6.66
C ASP A 51 22.84 5.27 7.55
N PRO A 52 23.01 6.58 7.81
CA PRO A 52 22.11 7.34 8.69
C PRO A 52 20.64 7.29 8.26
N HIS A 53 20.35 7.18 6.95
CA HIS A 53 19.00 7.03 6.42
C HIS A 53 18.43 5.66 6.77
N GLY A 54 19.23 4.59 6.65
CA GLY A 54 18.83 3.24 7.04
C GLY A 54 18.57 3.11 8.54
N GLU A 55 19.36 3.77 9.38
CA GLU A 55 19.11 3.80 10.83
C GLU A 55 17.81 4.55 11.17
N LEU A 56 17.50 5.65 10.45
CA LEU A 56 16.25 6.38 10.59
C LEU A 56 15.04 5.51 10.19
N LEU A 57 15.14 4.80 9.06
CA LEU A 57 14.12 3.83 8.62
C LEU A 57 13.91 2.72 9.65
N ALA A 58 15.00 2.09 10.10
CA ALA A 58 14.94 0.99 11.08
C ALA A 58 14.26 1.43 12.37
N ALA A 59 14.59 2.60 12.88
CA ALA A 59 13.98 3.16 14.09
C ALA A 59 12.47 3.42 13.88
N HIS A 60 12.08 3.98 12.74
CA HIS A 60 10.68 4.26 12.39
C HIS A 60 9.84 2.97 12.28
N LEU A 61 10.36 1.95 11.62
CA LEU A 61 9.72 0.65 11.48
C LEU A 61 9.55 -0.05 12.83
N ALA A 62 10.61 -0.07 13.65
CA ALA A 62 10.57 -0.65 14.99
C ALA A 62 9.57 0.06 15.92
N ALA A 63 9.51 1.40 15.90
CA ALA A 63 8.54 2.21 16.65
C ALA A 63 7.08 1.93 16.25
N SER A 64 6.87 1.36 15.06
CA SER A 64 5.55 0.98 14.53
C SER A 64 5.27 -0.53 14.64
N ALA A 65 6.04 -1.27 15.45
CA ALA A 65 5.92 -2.72 15.64
C ALA A 65 6.02 -3.54 14.34
N VAL A 66 6.82 -3.10 13.37
CA VAL A 66 7.11 -3.82 12.13
C VAL A 66 8.33 -4.71 12.37
N GLU A 67 8.15 -6.02 12.18
CA GLU A 67 9.25 -6.96 12.12
C GLU A 67 9.90 -6.90 10.73
N VAL A 68 11.19 -6.60 10.69
CA VAL A 68 11.93 -6.49 9.42
C VAL A 68 12.74 -7.75 9.18
N ALA A 69 12.64 -8.32 7.98
CA ALA A 69 13.43 -9.49 7.57
C ALA A 69 14.93 -9.20 7.72
N PRO A 70 15.72 -10.11 8.31
CA PRO A 70 17.16 -9.90 8.52
C PRO A 70 17.93 -9.57 7.24
N GLN A 71 17.50 -10.12 6.10
CA GLN A 71 18.10 -9.93 4.79
C GLN A 71 17.82 -8.54 4.19
N SER A 72 16.92 -7.76 4.79
CA SER A 72 16.56 -6.41 4.33
C SER A 72 17.69 -5.39 4.52
N ARG A 73 18.57 -5.61 5.52
CA ARG A 73 19.77 -4.79 5.71
C ARG A 73 20.87 -5.27 4.76
N SER A 74 21.16 -4.46 3.76
CA SER A 74 22.17 -4.76 2.71
C SER A 74 23.44 -3.96 2.91
N ALA A 75 24.49 -4.30 2.16
CA ALA A 75 25.73 -3.50 2.12
C ALA A 75 25.62 -2.24 1.24
N GLY A 76 24.52 -2.10 0.48
CA GLY A 76 24.27 -0.95 -0.40
C GLY A 76 23.80 0.30 0.37
N ARG A 77 23.43 1.32 -0.37
CA ARG A 77 22.87 2.56 0.18
C ARG A 77 21.37 2.44 0.42
N THR A 78 20.87 3.26 1.35
CA THR A 78 19.43 3.45 1.50
C THR A 78 18.89 4.28 0.32
N SER A 79 17.81 3.81 -0.29
CA SER A 79 17.13 4.52 -1.37
C SER A 79 16.60 5.88 -0.92
N VAL A 80 16.66 6.86 -1.81
CA VAL A 80 16.24 8.23 -1.53
C VAL A 80 15.37 8.76 -2.68
N ALA A 81 14.24 9.35 -2.35
CA ALA A 81 13.47 10.22 -3.23
C ALA A 81 13.66 11.68 -2.76
N ARG A 82 14.02 12.59 -3.67
CA ARG A 82 14.14 14.02 -3.37
C ARG A 82 12.98 14.76 -3.98
N ALA A 83 12.34 15.59 -3.18
CA ALA A 83 11.32 16.53 -3.61
C ALA A 83 11.81 17.95 -3.34
N ASP A 84 12.12 18.70 -4.40
CA ASP A 84 12.47 20.11 -4.34
C ASP A 84 11.23 20.94 -4.67
N LEU A 85 10.67 21.62 -3.64
CA LEU A 85 9.50 22.48 -3.77
C LEU A 85 9.93 23.89 -4.18
N ASP A 86 9.38 24.36 -5.28
CA ASP A 86 9.59 25.74 -5.73
C ASP A 86 8.76 26.74 -4.90
N SER A 87 8.82 28.03 -5.27
CA SER A 87 8.08 29.10 -4.60
C SER A 87 6.55 29.01 -4.77
N ALA A 88 6.08 28.26 -5.77
CA ALA A 88 4.65 28.01 -6.03
C ALA A 88 4.17 26.71 -5.37
N GLY A 89 5.09 25.94 -4.73
CA GLY A 89 4.78 24.64 -4.12
C GLY A 89 4.80 23.48 -5.10
N ALA A 90 5.24 23.68 -6.36
CA ALA A 90 5.41 22.59 -7.32
C ALA A 90 6.66 21.79 -6.98
N ALA A 91 6.54 20.46 -6.96
CA ALA A 91 7.62 19.55 -6.62
C ALA A 91 8.35 19.04 -7.88
N THR A 92 9.70 19.09 -7.85
CA THR A 92 10.54 18.36 -8.79
C THR A 92 11.11 17.16 -8.07
N TYR A 93 10.86 15.96 -8.61
CA TYR A 93 11.32 14.71 -8.01
C TYR A 93 12.55 14.18 -8.70
N THR A 94 13.54 13.77 -7.90
CA THR A 94 14.68 12.94 -8.34
C THR A 94 14.76 11.69 -7.47
N PHE A 95 15.12 10.56 -8.09
CA PHE A 95 15.13 9.27 -7.42
C PHE A 95 16.50 8.64 -7.48
N ASP A 96 17.05 8.24 -6.34
CA ASP A 96 18.25 7.42 -6.20
C ASP A 96 17.81 6.11 -5.53
N ILE A 97 17.38 5.16 -6.35
CA ILE A 97 16.74 3.92 -5.91
C ILE A 97 17.71 2.76 -6.11
N ASP A 98 17.99 2.07 -5.00
CA ASP A 98 18.68 0.78 -4.96
C ASP A 98 17.66 -0.29 -4.51
N TRP A 99 17.05 -0.97 -5.49
CA TRP A 99 16.02 -1.97 -5.23
C TRP A 99 16.39 -3.32 -5.83
N GLU A 100 16.80 -4.22 -4.95
CA GLU A 100 17.13 -5.59 -5.27
C GLU A 100 16.78 -6.49 -4.08
N LEU A 101 16.31 -7.69 -4.34
CA LEU A 101 16.08 -8.72 -3.32
C LEU A 101 16.98 -9.92 -3.59
N PRO A 102 17.63 -10.49 -2.55
CA PRO A 102 18.38 -11.75 -2.69
C PRO A 102 17.47 -12.88 -3.18
N GLU A 103 17.98 -13.77 -3.99
CA GLU A 103 17.23 -14.95 -4.48
C GLU A 103 16.77 -15.88 -3.34
N SER A 104 17.50 -15.88 -2.23
CA SER A 104 17.20 -16.67 -1.03
C SER A 104 16.05 -16.14 -0.19
N VAL A 105 15.50 -14.95 -0.52
CA VAL A 105 14.37 -14.38 0.21
C VAL A 105 13.11 -15.18 -0.08
N GLY A 106 12.40 -15.57 0.98
CA GLY A 106 11.13 -16.27 0.91
C GLY A 106 10.09 -15.66 1.82
N VAL A 107 8.83 -15.94 1.53
CA VAL A 107 7.71 -15.54 2.41
C VAL A 107 7.74 -16.44 3.66
N PRO A 108 7.70 -15.88 4.88
CA PRO A 108 7.68 -16.68 6.11
C PRO A 108 6.46 -17.60 6.17
N THR A 109 6.68 -18.81 6.67
CA THR A 109 5.60 -19.78 6.92
C THR A 109 4.55 -19.20 7.86
N GLY A 110 3.27 -19.40 7.54
CA GLY A 110 2.14 -18.87 8.33
C GLY A 110 1.74 -17.43 7.96
N SER A 111 2.31 -16.87 6.88
CA SER A 111 1.79 -15.63 6.29
C SER A 111 0.37 -15.88 5.76
N ARG A 112 -0.60 -15.10 6.23
CA ARG A 112 -2.00 -15.16 5.76
C ARG A 112 -2.26 -14.21 4.59
N CYS A 113 -1.38 -13.22 4.42
CA CYS A 113 -1.42 -12.28 3.31
C CYS A 113 0.01 -11.90 2.92
N VAL A 114 0.23 -11.75 1.62
CA VAL A 114 1.45 -11.17 1.04
C VAL A 114 1.03 -9.94 0.26
N HIS A 115 1.52 -8.78 0.68
CA HIS A 115 1.23 -7.50 0.03
C HIS A 115 2.47 -6.95 -0.66
N THR A 116 2.29 -6.39 -1.85
CA THR A 116 3.31 -5.61 -2.58
C THR A 116 2.67 -4.48 -3.36
N GLY A 117 3.50 -3.58 -3.88
CA GLY A 117 3.03 -2.49 -4.72
C GLY A 117 4.14 -1.57 -5.21
N SER A 118 3.73 -0.47 -5.84
CA SER A 118 4.60 0.63 -6.24
C SER A 118 5.78 0.20 -7.11
N ILE A 119 6.91 0.88 -6.95
CA ILE A 119 8.13 0.61 -7.72
C ILE A 119 8.74 -0.76 -7.44
N ALA A 120 8.53 -1.31 -6.25
CA ALA A 120 9.04 -2.63 -5.90
C ALA A 120 8.54 -3.74 -6.84
N ALA A 121 7.31 -3.62 -7.33
CA ALA A 121 6.70 -4.60 -8.21
C ALA A 121 7.01 -4.36 -9.71
N THR A 122 7.64 -3.21 -10.05
CA THR A 122 7.83 -2.79 -11.44
C THR A 122 9.26 -2.44 -11.81
N LEU A 123 10.10 -2.04 -10.85
CA LEU A 123 11.47 -1.59 -11.08
C LEU A 123 12.46 -2.76 -11.02
N ALA A 124 13.13 -3.03 -12.13
CA ALA A 124 14.23 -4.00 -12.18
C ALA A 124 15.45 -3.50 -11.38
N PRO A 125 16.28 -4.40 -10.81
CA PRO A 125 16.18 -5.86 -10.86
C PRO A 125 15.22 -6.48 -9.82
N GLY A 126 14.80 -5.73 -8.80
CA GLY A 126 14.01 -6.24 -7.67
C GLY A 126 12.60 -6.70 -8.02
N ALA A 127 12.01 -6.20 -9.11
CA ALA A 127 10.64 -6.57 -9.51
C ALA A 127 10.51 -8.06 -9.89
N ASP A 128 11.53 -8.67 -10.48
CA ASP A 128 11.46 -10.09 -10.88
C ASP A 128 11.40 -11.05 -9.68
N PRO A 129 12.26 -10.91 -8.63
CA PRO A 129 12.08 -11.64 -7.38
C PRO A 129 10.71 -11.44 -6.75
N VAL A 130 10.20 -10.21 -6.69
CA VAL A 130 8.86 -9.93 -6.16
C VAL A 130 7.80 -10.73 -6.92
N ARG A 131 7.79 -10.65 -8.25
CA ARG A 131 6.84 -11.40 -9.09
C ARG A 131 6.93 -12.91 -8.87
N ARG A 132 8.15 -13.46 -8.73
CA ARG A 132 8.33 -14.90 -8.44
C ARG A 132 7.73 -15.29 -7.08
N LEU A 133 7.93 -14.46 -6.05
CA LEU A 133 7.35 -14.70 -4.72
C LEU A 133 5.82 -14.66 -4.77
N LEU A 134 5.22 -13.67 -5.44
CA LEU A 134 3.77 -13.59 -5.59
C LEU A 134 3.21 -14.78 -6.35
N ALA A 135 3.84 -15.18 -7.47
CA ALA A 135 3.42 -16.33 -8.25
C ALA A 135 3.48 -17.63 -7.44
N ALA A 136 4.51 -17.80 -6.60
CA ALA A 136 4.63 -18.94 -5.72
C ALA A 136 3.53 -18.99 -4.65
N GLU A 137 3.22 -17.83 -4.02
CA GLU A 137 2.15 -17.77 -3.02
C GLU A 137 0.76 -17.93 -3.65
N HIS A 138 0.53 -17.32 -4.82
CA HIS A 138 -0.70 -17.52 -5.59
C HIS A 138 -0.91 -19.01 -5.95
N ALA A 139 0.15 -19.71 -6.39
CA ALA A 139 0.07 -21.13 -6.73
C ALA A 139 -0.20 -22.03 -5.53
N LYS A 140 0.26 -21.66 -4.31
CA LYS A 140 -0.07 -22.37 -3.07
C LYS A 140 -1.54 -22.22 -2.69
N GLY A 141 -2.15 -21.04 -2.94
CA GLY A 141 -3.55 -20.75 -2.62
C GLY A 141 -3.85 -20.72 -1.12
N GLU A 142 -2.84 -20.57 -0.26
CA GLU A 142 -2.97 -20.55 1.21
C GLU A 142 -3.05 -19.13 1.77
N ALA A 143 -2.24 -18.20 1.24
CA ALA A 143 -2.21 -16.80 1.60
C ALA A 143 -2.95 -15.96 0.57
N VAL A 144 -3.54 -14.83 1.01
CA VAL A 144 -4.07 -13.80 0.12
C VAL A 144 -2.91 -13.04 -0.51
N VAL A 145 -2.91 -12.90 -1.82
CA VAL A 145 -2.01 -11.98 -2.52
C VAL A 145 -2.71 -10.64 -2.68
N SER A 146 -2.10 -9.58 -2.13
CA SER A 146 -2.61 -8.20 -2.20
C SER A 146 -1.65 -7.32 -2.99
N TYR A 147 -2.19 -6.52 -3.90
CA TYR A 147 -1.41 -5.66 -4.79
C TYR A 147 -1.98 -4.23 -4.87
N ASP A 148 -1.08 -3.24 -4.81
CA ASP A 148 -1.37 -1.83 -5.08
C ASP A 148 -0.40 -1.31 -6.13
N PRO A 149 -0.82 -1.04 -7.38
CA PRO A 149 0.07 -0.51 -8.43
C PRO A 149 0.79 0.76 -8.00
N ASN A 150 0.10 1.66 -7.34
CA ASN A 150 0.61 2.93 -6.84
C ASN A 150 1.63 3.55 -7.82
N CYS A 151 1.14 3.87 -9.02
CA CYS A 151 1.95 4.17 -10.19
C CYS A 151 2.90 5.35 -9.99
N ARG A 152 4.09 5.21 -10.54
CA ARG A 152 5.11 6.26 -10.60
C ARG A 152 5.53 6.43 -12.05
N PRO A 153 4.78 7.23 -12.87
CA PRO A 153 5.01 7.37 -14.31
C PRO A 153 6.46 7.68 -14.67
N SER A 154 7.13 8.54 -13.87
CA SER A 154 8.53 8.91 -14.08
C SER A 154 9.53 7.75 -13.95
N LEU A 155 9.17 6.67 -13.26
CA LEU A 155 9.99 5.47 -13.07
C LEU A 155 9.48 4.28 -13.88
N MET A 156 8.19 4.23 -14.19
CA MET A 156 7.56 3.12 -14.89
C MET A 156 7.57 3.26 -16.42
N GLY A 157 7.86 4.46 -16.93
CA GLY A 157 7.94 4.75 -18.36
C GLY A 157 6.58 4.91 -19.04
N ALA A 158 6.44 4.39 -20.26
CA ALA A 158 5.19 4.55 -21.02
C ALA A 158 4.02 3.71 -20.46
N PRO A 159 2.77 4.23 -20.49
CA PRO A 159 1.60 3.55 -19.91
C PRO A 159 1.33 2.15 -20.48
N GLY A 160 1.60 1.92 -21.77
CA GLY A 160 1.34 0.62 -22.41
C GLY A 160 2.12 -0.54 -21.77
N PRO A 161 3.46 -0.53 -21.81
CA PRO A 161 4.29 -1.54 -21.14
C PRO A 161 4.08 -1.62 -19.64
N ALA A 162 3.83 -0.48 -18.96
CA ALA A 162 3.53 -0.46 -17.54
C ALA A 162 2.22 -1.20 -17.24
N ARG A 163 1.16 -0.97 -18.03
CA ARG A 163 -0.12 -1.66 -17.92
C ARG A 163 0.02 -3.17 -18.07
N GLU A 164 0.72 -3.65 -19.10
CA GLU A 164 0.92 -5.09 -19.31
C GLU A 164 1.58 -5.75 -18.08
N ARG A 165 2.59 -5.11 -17.51
CA ARG A 165 3.25 -5.58 -16.30
C ARG A 165 2.32 -5.56 -15.08
N ILE A 166 1.59 -4.46 -14.88
CA ILE A 166 0.65 -4.29 -13.77
C ILE A 166 -0.48 -5.33 -13.88
N GLU A 167 -1.09 -5.50 -15.05
CA GLU A 167 -2.17 -6.46 -15.25
C GLU A 167 -1.69 -7.92 -15.06
N SER A 168 -0.42 -8.22 -15.35
CA SER A 168 0.15 -9.53 -15.03
C SER A 168 0.25 -9.79 -13.52
N LEU A 169 0.43 -8.75 -12.71
CA LEU A 169 0.42 -8.84 -11.23
C LEU A 169 -1.01 -8.84 -10.68
N VAL A 170 -1.92 -8.09 -11.30
CA VAL A 170 -3.36 -8.16 -11.01
C VAL A 170 -3.86 -9.59 -11.13
N ALA A 171 -3.49 -10.30 -12.20
CA ALA A 171 -3.89 -11.71 -12.42
C ALA A 171 -3.34 -12.68 -11.36
N LEU A 172 -2.29 -12.33 -10.64
CA LEU A 172 -1.72 -13.12 -9.54
C LEU A 172 -2.31 -12.74 -8.17
N SER A 173 -3.18 -11.74 -8.12
CA SER A 173 -3.65 -11.15 -6.86
C SER A 173 -5.07 -11.59 -6.52
N ASP A 174 -5.37 -11.72 -5.22
CA ASP A 174 -6.72 -11.91 -4.69
C ASP A 174 -7.39 -10.58 -4.36
N VAL A 175 -6.61 -9.59 -3.91
CA VAL A 175 -7.05 -8.24 -3.55
C VAL A 175 -6.21 -7.22 -4.31
N VAL A 176 -6.85 -6.36 -5.07
CA VAL A 176 -6.21 -5.22 -5.73
C VAL A 176 -6.82 -3.92 -5.22
N LYS A 177 -5.97 -2.99 -4.77
CA LYS A 177 -6.37 -1.60 -4.54
C LYS A 177 -5.60 -0.71 -5.50
N VAL A 178 -6.25 0.27 -6.08
CA VAL A 178 -5.68 1.20 -7.05
C VAL A 178 -6.33 2.58 -6.88
N SER A 179 -5.67 3.66 -7.28
CA SER A 179 -6.30 4.98 -7.36
C SER A 179 -6.98 5.20 -8.72
N ASP A 180 -7.98 6.06 -8.78
CA ASP A 180 -8.57 6.50 -10.04
C ASP A 180 -7.57 7.28 -10.90
N GLU A 181 -6.62 7.99 -10.28
CA GLU A 181 -5.51 8.66 -10.96
C GLU A 181 -4.58 7.65 -11.67
N ASP A 182 -4.24 6.53 -11.00
CA ASP A 182 -3.47 5.45 -11.61
C ASP A 182 -4.22 4.82 -12.78
N LEU A 183 -5.52 4.58 -12.62
CA LEU A 183 -6.35 4.04 -13.69
C LEU A 183 -6.47 5.00 -14.87
N ALA A 184 -6.61 6.31 -14.62
CA ALA A 184 -6.63 7.32 -15.68
C ALA A 184 -5.31 7.36 -16.46
N TRP A 185 -4.18 7.14 -15.79
CA TRP A 185 -2.88 7.06 -16.47
C TRP A 185 -2.73 5.76 -17.30
N LEU A 186 -3.16 4.62 -16.75
CA LEU A 186 -3.06 3.30 -17.42
C LEU A 186 -4.09 3.14 -18.54
N HIS A 187 -5.29 3.70 -18.37
CA HIS A 187 -6.45 3.53 -19.23
C HIS A 187 -7.15 4.87 -19.49
N PRO A 188 -6.51 5.84 -20.18
CA PRO A 188 -6.99 7.23 -20.29
C PRO A 188 -8.35 7.40 -21.00
N THR A 189 -8.85 6.37 -21.66
CA THR A 189 -10.12 6.41 -22.42
C THR A 189 -11.23 5.55 -21.78
N ARG A 190 -10.99 4.95 -20.61
CA ARG A 190 -11.96 4.07 -19.94
C ARG A 190 -12.40 4.65 -18.60
N ASP A 191 -13.66 4.41 -18.24
CA ASP A 191 -14.15 4.68 -16.90
C ASP A 191 -13.49 3.72 -15.88
N PHE A 192 -13.24 4.25 -14.68
CA PHE A 192 -12.57 3.46 -13.60
C PHE A 192 -13.37 2.21 -13.20
N ALA A 193 -14.73 2.26 -13.26
CA ALA A 193 -15.56 1.12 -12.91
C ALA A 193 -15.46 0.01 -13.97
N ASP A 194 -15.38 0.39 -15.25
CA ASP A 194 -15.19 -0.58 -16.36
C ASP A 194 -13.81 -1.24 -16.27
N VAL A 195 -12.78 -0.50 -15.81
CA VAL A 195 -11.46 -1.08 -15.61
C VAL A 195 -11.45 -2.00 -14.38
N ALA A 196 -12.13 -1.60 -13.30
CA ALA A 196 -12.24 -2.44 -12.10
C ALA A 196 -12.94 -3.77 -12.39
N ASP A 197 -14.02 -3.76 -13.18
CA ASP A 197 -14.71 -4.97 -13.64
C ASP A 197 -13.81 -5.84 -14.51
N ALA A 198 -13.07 -5.23 -15.44
CA ALA A 198 -12.11 -5.95 -16.28
C ALA A 198 -10.97 -6.57 -15.46
N TRP A 199 -10.46 -5.86 -14.46
CA TRP A 199 -9.43 -6.39 -13.58
C TRP A 199 -9.94 -7.51 -12.67
N LEU A 200 -11.18 -7.41 -12.19
CA LEU A 200 -11.83 -8.50 -11.45
C LEU A 200 -11.87 -9.78 -12.30
N ALA A 201 -12.17 -9.65 -13.60
CA ALA A 201 -12.19 -10.77 -14.53
C ALA A 201 -10.81 -11.41 -14.82
N LEU A 202 -9.69 -10.74 -14.46
CA LEU A 202 -8.34 -11.30 -14.58
C LEU A 202 -7.99 -12.31 -13.48
N GLY A 203 -8.71 -12.30 -12.33
CA GLY A 203 -8.42 -13.25 -11.25
C GLY A 203 -8.74 -12.79 -9.84
N PRO A 204 -8.60 -11.50 -9.48
CA PRO A 204 -8.89 -11.03 -8.13
C PRO A 204 -10.31 -11.37 -7.66
N GLY A 205 -10.47 -11.64 -6.37
CA GLY A 205 -11.79 -11.73 -5.74
C GLY A 205 -12.31 -10.36 -5.27
N LEU A 206 -11.42 -9.36 -5.20
CA LEU A 206 -11.74 -7.99 -4.78
C LEU A 206 -10.86 -6.98 -5.53
N VAL A 207 -11.49 -5.99 -6.16
CA VAL A 207 -10.81 -4.79 -6.69
C VAL A 207 -11.42 -3.56 -6.03
N VAL A 208 -10.56 -2.68 -5.50
CA VAL A 208 -10.96 -1.43 -4.85
C VAL A 208 -10.30 -0.25 -5.56
N VAL A 209 -11.09 0.76 -5.90
CA VAL A 209 -10.63 2.03 -6.47
C VAL A 209 -10.82 3.14 -5.45
N THR A 210 -9.73 3.78 -5.04
CA THR A 210 -9.77 5.00 -4.20
C THR A 210 -9.87 6.23 -5.09
N ARG A 211 -10.70 7.20 -4.70
CA ARG A 211 -11.08 8.37 -5.51
C ARG A 211 -10.93 9.67 -4.72
N GLY A 212 -9.88 9.78 -3.94
CA GLY A 212 -9.59 10.95 -3.11
C GLY A 212 -10.80 11.41 -2.28
N ALA A 213 -11.23 12.64 -2.47
CA ALA A 213 -12.37 13.24 -1.78
C ALA A 213 -13.73 12.60 -2.14
N GLU A 214 -13.82 11.89 -3.26
CA GLU A 214 -15.03 11.18 -3.68
C GLU A 214 -15.21 9.82 -2.97
N GLY A 215 -14.21 9.40 -2.18
CA GLY A 215 -14.25 8.18 -1.39
C GLY A 215 -13.68 6.98 -2.11
N SER A 216 -14.37 5.84 -2.08
CA SER A 216 -13.89 4.60 -2.68
C SER A 216 -15.02 3.77 -3.26
N TYR A 217 -14.67 2.97 -4.26
CA TYR A 217 -15.53 2.02 -4.95
C TYR A 217 -14.88 0.64 -4.90
N GLY A 218 -15.66 -0.40 -4.68
CA GLY A 218 -15.17 -1.76 -4.67
C GLY A 218 -16.08 -2.69 -5.45
N VAL A 219 -15.48 -3.68 -6.12
CA VAL A 219 -16.18 -4.72 -6.86
C VAL A 219 -15.67 -6.10 -6.44
N CYS A 220 -16.61 -7.02 -6.24
CA CYS A 220 -16.38 -8.44 -5.96
C CYS A 220 -17.34 -9.29 -6.79
N ALA A 221 -17.19 -10.61 -6.79
CA ALA A 221 -18.03 -11.49 -7.60
C ALA A 221 -19.54 -11.34 -7.31
N ALA A 222 -19.94 -11.04 -6.06
CA ALA A 222 -21.33 -10.88 -5.65
C ALA A 222 -21.93 -9.50 -5.97
N GLY A 223 -21.10 -8.50 -6.37
CA GLY A 223 -21.57 -7.16 -6.68
C GLY A 223 -20.60 -6.05 -6.32
N ARG A 224 -21.13 -4.87 -6.09
CA ARG A 224 -20.38 -3.63 -5.93
C ARG A 224 -20.81 -2.89 -4.66
N ALA A 225 -19.89 -2.10 -4.10
CA ALA A 225 -20.19 -1.16 -3.03
C ALA A 225 -19.37 0.11 -3.20
N ALA A 226 -19.82 1.20 -2.59
CA ALA A 226 -19.09 2.45 -2.50
C ALA A 226 -19.14 2.97 -1.06
N ALA A 227 -18.10 3.69 -0.65
CA ALA A 227 -18.05 4.39 0.61
C ALA A 227 -17.59 5.83 0.38
N PRO A 228 -18.26 6.84 0.96
CA PRO A 228 -17.82 8.22 0.87
C PRO A 228 -16.50 8.42 1.63
N ALA A 229 -15.73 9.42 1.21
CA ALA A 229 -14.60 9.88 2.01
C ALA A 229 -15.08 10.41 3.36
N ARG A 230 -14.28 10.21 4.41
CA ARG A 230 -14.55 10.79 5.72
C ARG A 230 -14.06 12.23 5.76
N ALA A 231 -14.96 13.14 6.11
CA ALA A 231 -14.62 14.55 6.26
C ALA A 231 -13.72 14.74 7.49
N VAL A 232 -12.53 15.27 7.25
CA VAL A 232 -11.56 15.69 8.27
C VAL A 232 -10.88 16.98 7.81
N PRO A 233 -10.33 17.81 8.72
CA PRO A 233 -9.40 18.86 8.31
C PRO A 233 -8.17 18.21 7.66
N VAL A 234 -7.97 18.48 6.36
CA VAL A 234 -6.83 17.92 5.61
C VAL A 234 -5.59 18.76 5.89
N VAL A 235 -4.54 18.11 6.40
CA VAL A 235 -3.20 18.69 6.63
C VAL A 235 -2.25 18.26 5.52
N ASP A 236 -2.27 16.94 5.18
CA ASP A 236 -1.39 16.34 4.18
C ASP A 236 -2.07 15.10 3.59
N THR A 237 -1.85 14.81 2.32
CA THR A 237 -2.39 13.60 1.67
C THR A 237 -1.37 12.51 1.46
N VAL A 238 -0.11 12.75 1.83
CA VAL A 238 0.97 11.76 1.72
C VAL A 238 0.66 10.51 2.54
N GLY A 239 0.79 9.35 1.91
CA GLY A 239 0.53 8.06 2.55
C GLY A 239 -0.95 7.71 2.76
N ALA A 240 -1.92 8.54 2.28
CA ALA A 240 -3.34 8.26 2.42
C ALA A 240 -3.74 6.94 1.73
N GLY A 241 -3.22 6.67 0.52
CA GLY A 241 -3.43 5.43 -0.22
C GLY A 241 -2.85 4.21 0.51
N ASP A 242 -1.65 4.35 1.07
CA ASP A 242 -0.97 3.31 1.85
C ASP A 242 -1.74 3.00 3.14
N ALA A 243 -2.21 4.06 3.83
CA ALA A 243 -3.04 3.94 5.02
C ALA A 243 -4.41 3.31 4.73
N TYR A 244 -5.00 3.62 3.56
CA TYR A 244 -6.21 2.95 3.08
C TYR A 244 -5.97 1.44 2.89
N THR A 245 -4.89 1.07 2.21
CA THR A 245 -4.49 -0.34 2.01
C THR A 245 -4.29 -1.04 3.36
N ALA A 246 -3.55 -0.44 4.29
CA ALA A 246 -3.37 -0.98 5.64
C ALA A 246 -4.71 -1.15 6.38
N GLY A 247 -5.59 -0.17 6.29
CA GLY A 247 -6.94 -0.22 6.88
C GLY A 247 -7.81 -1.31 6.29
N LEU A 248 -7.77 -1.52 4.97
CA LEU A 248 -8.51 -2.57 4.27
C LEU A 248 -8.02 -3.97 4.69
N LEU A 249 -6.72 -4.19 4.68
CA LEU A 249 -6.13 -5.49 5.07
C LEU A 249 -6.37 -5.79 6.56
N ASP A 250 -6.28 -4.78 7.43
CA ASP A 250 -6.63 -4.95 8.85
C ASP A 250 -8.12 -5.21 9.07
N ALA A 251 -9.01 -4.56 8.32
CA ALA A 251 -10.45 -4.79 8.38
C ALA A 251 -10.82 -6.22 7.94
N LEU A 252 -10.19 -6.73 6.89
CA LEU A 252 -10.31 -8.14 6.46
C LEU A 252 -9.79 -9.09 7.53
N ARG A 253 -8.61 -8.81 8.11
CA ARG A 253 -8.01 -9.63 9.17
C ARG A 253 -8.90 -9.72 10.41
N ARG A 254 -9.42 -8.61 10.91
CA ARG A 254 -10.27 -8.56 12.11
C ARG A 254 -11.61 -9.27 11.93
N ARG A 255 -12.07 -9.45 10.71
CA ARG A 255 -13.30 -10.20 10.38
C ARG A 255 -13.03 -11.65 10.00
N ASP A 256 -11.79 -12.11 10.14
CA ASP A 256 -11.34 -13.43 9.69
C ASP A 256 -11.62 -13.73 8.21
N LEU A 257 -11.59 -12.67 7.38
CA LEU A 257 -11.81 -12.75 5.92
C LEU A 257 -10.48 -12.75 5.13
N LEU A 258 -9.33 -12.56 5.81
CA LEU A 258 -8.02 -12.49 5.17
C LEU A 258 -7.50 -13.90 4.83
N HIS A 259 -8.22 -14.57 3.94
CA HIS A 259 -7.88 -15.85 3.32
C HIS A 259 -8.62 -15.97 1.97
N PRO A 260 -8.12 -16.78 0.99
CA PRO A 260 -8.66 -16.77 -0.37
C PRO A 260 -10.17 -17.05 -0.46
N ALA A 261 -10.69 -17.98 0.36
CA ALA A 261 -12.12 -18.27 0.37
C ALA A 261 -12.96 -17.09 0.96
N GLY A 262 -12.42 -16.39 1.97
CA GLY A 262 -13.05 -15.21 2.55
C GLY A 262 -13.16 -14.06 1.53
N ILE A 263 -12.10 -13.84 0.74
CA ILE A 263 -12.11 -12.81 -0.32
C ILE A 263 -13.12 -13.17 -1.41
N ARG A 264 -13.13 -14.42 -1.87
CA ARG A 264 -14.09 -14.88 -2.90
C ARG A 264 -15.54 -14.89 -2.43
N GLY A 265 -15.77 -15.03 -1.12
CA GLY A 265 -17.10 -15.06 -0.50
C GLY A 265 -17.64 -13.68 -0.08
N LEU A 266 -16.98 -12.58 -0.43
CA LEU A 266 -17.43 -11.24 -0.08
C LEU A 266 -18.77 -10.91 -0.71
N ASP A 267 -19.69 -10.36 0.08
CA ASP A 267 -20.94 -9.76 -0.35
C ASP A 267 -20.86 -8.22 -0.34
N PRO A 268 -21.76 -7.51 -1.07
CA PRO A 268 -21.71 -6.06 -1.18
C PRO A 268 -21.87 -5.30 0.16
N ALA A 269 -22.59 -5.84 1.15
CA ALA A 269 -22.80 -5.19 2.44
C ALA A 269 -21.50 -5.25 3.27
N THR A 270 -20.87 -6.42 3.33
CA THR A 270 -19.55 -6.62 3.94
C THR A 270 -18.50 -5.76 3.23
N LEU A 271 -18.50 -5.73 1.91
CA LEU A 271 -17.61 -4.89 1.12
C LEU A 271 -17.78 -3.41 1.49
N GLY A 272 -19.00 -2.88 1.53
CA GLY A 272 -19.26 -1.50 1.95
C GLY A 272 -18.70 -1.17 3.34
N THR A 273 -18.79 -2.12 4.26
CA THR A 273 -18.22 -1.97 5.62
C THR A 273 -16.68 -1.92 5.60
N LEU A 274 -16.05 -2.79 4.80
CA LEU A 274 -14.57 -2.80 4.63
C LEU A 274 -14.06 -1.48 4.04
N LEU A 275 -14.73 -0.97 3.00
CA LEU A 275 -14.38 0.32 2.38
C LEU A 275 -14.53 1.47 3.38
N ALA A 276 -15.61 1.49 4.17
CA ALA A 276 -15.83 2.51 5.19
C ALA A 276 -14.77 2.46 6.30
N ASP A 277 -14.36 1.27 6.74
CA ASP A 277 -13.31 1.09 7.74
C ASP A 277 -11.95 1.58 7.23
N ALA A 278 -11.58 1.24 5.99
CA ALA A 278 -10.35 1.69 5.35
C ALA A 278 -10.33 3.22 5.16
N SER A 279 -11.47 3.81 4.78
CA SER A 279 -11.62 5.27 4.63
C SER A 279 -11.37 6.04 5.93
N VAL A 280 -11.71 5.47 7.09
CA VAL A 280 -11.40 6.11 8.39
C VAL A 280 -9.90 6.17 8.64
N VAL A 281 -9.16 5.10 8.34
CA VAL A 281 -7.70 5.05 8.52
C VAL A 281 -7.02 6.07 7.60
N ALA A 282 -7.42 6.13 6.34
CA ALA A 282 -6.91 7.11 5.38
C ALA A 282 -7.21 8.56 5.81
N ALA A 283 -8.43 8.84 6.25
CA ALA A 283 -8.83 10.17 6.70
C ALA A 283 -8.03 10.64 7.93
N LEU A 284 -7.83 9.77 8.92
CA LEU A 284 -6.99 10.08 10.09
C LEU A 284 -5.53 10.33 9.70
N THR A 285 -5.03 9.67 8.67
CA THR A 285 -3.71 9.95 8.11
C THR A 285 -3.68 11.32 7.46
N CYS A 286 -4.66 11.67 6.63
CA CYS A 286 -4.76 12.99 6.00
C CYS A 286 -4.87 14.15 6.99
N SER A 287 -5.30 13.92 8.23
CA SER A 287 -5.39 14.96 9.27
C SER A 287 -4.05 15.28 9.95
N ARG A 288 -2.95 14.70 9.47
CA ARG A 288 -1.59 14.79 10.05
C ARG A 288 -0.57 15.09 8.95
N ALA A 289 0.58 15.62 9.34
CA ALA A 289 1.69 15.82 8.41
C ALA A 289 2.39 14.48 8.10
N GLY A 290 2.74 14.26 6.85
CA GLY A 290 3.43 13.08 6.32
C GLY A 290 2.61 11.79 6.39
N ALA A 291 3.22 10.67 5.98
CA ALA A 291 2.62 9.34 6.02
C ALA A 291 2.52 8.83 7.48
N ASN A 292 1.59 9.38 8.25
CA ASN A 292 1.46 9.15 9.69
C ASN A 292 0.11 8.49 10.06
N PRO A 293 -0.06 7.19 9.78
CA PRO A 293 -1.31 6.46 10.03
C PRO A 293 -1.62 6.35 11.53
N PRO A 294 -2.90 6.24 11.92
CA PRO A 294 -3.32 6.15 13.30
C PRO A 294 -2.90 4.83 13.95
N THR A 295 -2.73 4.86 15.25
CA THR A 295 -2.66 3.65 16.08
C THR A 295 -4.03 3.03 16.29
N ALA A 296 -4.07 1.74 16.69
CA ALA A 296 -5.32 1.06 17.05
C ALA A 296 -6.08 1.82 18.16
N ALA A 297 -5.39 2.41 19.12
CA ALA A 297 -6.01 3.19 20.20
C ALA A 297 -6.68 4.46 19.68
N GLU A 298 -6.01 5.21 18.81
CA GLU A 298 -6.56 6.42 18.17
C GLU A 298 -7.74 6.09 17.27
N LEU A 299 -7.65 5.02 16.48
CA LEU A 299 -8.75 4.55 15.64
C LEU A 299 -9.99 4.17 16.47
N ARG A 300 -9.81 3.45 17.59
CA ARG A 300 -10.92 3.14 18.52
C ARG A 300 -11.50 4.40 19.15
N ALA A 301 -10.66 5.36 19.55
CA ALA A 301 -11.12 6.63 20.11
C ALA A 301 -11.96 7.42 19.10
N TYR A 302 -11.48 7.51 17.87
CA TYR A 302 -12.20 8.17 16.77
C TYR A 302 -13.56 7.51 16.52
N ARG A 303 -13.61 6.18 16.40
CA ARG A 303 -14.87 5.45 16.19
C ARG A 303 -15.89 5.69 17.30
N ARG A 304 -15.46 5.65 18.56
CA ARG A 304 -16.35 5.97 19.70
C ARG A 304 -16.89 7.39 19.63
N ALA A 305 -16.04 8.37 19.36
CA ALA A 305 -16.44 9.77 19.29
C ALA A 305 -17.44 10.08 18.16
N HIS A 306 -17.46 9.25 17.11
CA HIS A 306 -18.34 9.45 15.93
C HIS A 306 -19.46 8.42 15.82
N GLY A 307 -19.70 7.62 16.85
CA GLY A 307 -20.78 6.62 16.85
C GLY A 307 -20.62 5.52 15.78
N LEU A 308 -19.38 5.29 15.31
CA LEU A 308 -19.11 4.24 14.33
C LEU A 308 -19.03 2.90 15.06
N ALA A 309 -19.85 1.93 14.63
CA ALA A 309 -19.86 0.59 15.22
C ALA A 309 -18.43 0.02 15.26
N GLY A 310 -17.99 -0.45 16.41
CA GLY A 310 -16.76 -1.20 16.54
C GLY A 310 -16.90 -2.48 15.73
N GLY A 311 -16.05 -2.68 14.70
CA GLY A 311 -15.83 -4.04 14.24
C GLY A 311 -15.39 -4.86 15.46
N THR A 312 -15.88 -6.08 15.57
CA THR A 312 -15.60 -7.04 16.65
C THR A 312 -14.17 -6.93 17.16
N GLU A 313 -14.04 -6.76 18.50
CA GLU A 313 -12.75 -6.72 19.23
C GLU A 313 -11.86 -7.92 18.93
#